data_a99ce9deb935fe074a782b97e8f05984
#
_entry.id   a99ce9deb935fe074a782b97e8f05984
#
_cell.length_a   1.000
_cell.length_b   1.000
_cell.length_c   1.000
_cell.angle_alpha   90.00
_cell.angle_beta   90.00
_cell.angle_gamma   90.00
#
_symmetry.space_group_name_H-M   'P 1'
#
loop_
_entity.id
_entity.type
_entity.pdbx_description
1 polymer ?
#
loop_
_entity_poly.entity_id
_entity_poly.type
_entity_poly.pdbx_seq_one_letter_code
_entity_poly.pdbx_strand_id
1 'polypeptide(L)'
;MKQIYDVIVVGGGPAGIMAAMASGKLGADTLLIEKNGFLGGAATASVLGPISPFHYKDEQVINGIPQDFMDRMVKEAGSTGHMKTLDPYGSGDSLGFYDREKYKYVAVEMLKEFGVDILYHSMIDSVDC
;
A
#
# COMPACT_ATOMS: atom_id res chain seq x y z
N MET A 1 16.27 -13.13 -5.97
CA MET A 1 15.80 -13.37 -4.58
C MET A 1 16.96 -13.88 -3.75
N LYS A 2 17.08 -13.46 -2.50
CA LYS A 2 18.08 -13.94 -1.54
C LYS A 2 17.62 -15.27 -0.92
N GLN A 3 18.52 -15.96 -0.23
CA GLN A 3 18.16 -17.18 0.52
C GLN A 3 17.69 -16.89 1.94
N ILE A 4 18.05 -15.72 2.47
CA ILE A 4 17.72 -15.26 3.83
C ILE A 4 17.27 -13.80 3.74
N TYR A 5 16.24 -13.47 4.48
CA TYR A 5 15.71 -12.12 4.64
C TYR A 5 15.60 -11.78 6.14
N ASP A 6 15.77 -10.51 6.46
CA ASP A 6 15.55 -10.02 7.83
C ASP A 6 14.06 -9.97 8.16
N VAL A 7 13.24 -9.64 7.15
CA VAL A 7 11.78 -9.51 7.29
C VAL A 7 11.07 -10.16 6.10
N ILE A 8 10.07 -10.96 6.39
CA ILE A 8 9.15 -11.51 5.40
C ILE A 8 7.75 -10.98 5.70
N VAL A 9 7.17 -10.27 4.73
CA VAL A 9 5.80 -9.77 4.79
C VAL A 9 4.92 -10.68 3.96
N VAL A 10 3.84 -11.20 4.55
CA VAL A 10 2.92 -12.10 3.87
C VAL A 10 1.62 -11.38 3.54
N GLY A 11 1.35 -11.29 2.24
CA GLY A 11 0.19 -10.62 1.67
C GLY A 11 0.49 -9.21 1.16
N GLY A 12 0.39 -9.02 -0.16
CA GLY A 12 0.59 -7.75 -0.86
C GLY A 12 -0.66 -6.86 -0.92
N GLY A 13 -1.51 -6.89 0.12
CA GLY A 13 -2.60 -5.93 0.29
C GLY A 13 -2.09 -4.56 0.77
N PRO A 14 -2.98 -3.55 0.96
CA PRO A 14 -2.56 -2.22 1.37
C PRO A 14 -1.65 -2.22 2.62
N ALA A 15 -2.01 -2.97 3.65
CA ALA A 15 -1.23 -3.05 4.88
C ALA A 15 0.15 -3.69 4.66
N GLY A 16 0.21 -4.80 3.92
CA GLY A 16 1.47 -5.49 3.63
C GLY A 16 2.41 -4.66 2.76
N ILE A 17 1.88 -3.94 1.77
CA ILE A 17 2.66 -3.00 0.95
C ILE A 17 3.31 -1.94 1.84
N MET A 18 2.54 -1.31 2.74
CA MET A 18 3.07 -0.28 3.63
C MET A 18 4.09 -0.85 4.63
N ALA A 19 3.83 -2.04 5.18
CA ALA A 19 4.76 -2.73 6.08
C ALA A 19 6.09 -3.07 5.38
N ALA A 20 6.03 -3.62 4.17
CA ALA A 20 7.22 -3.94 3.40
C ALA A 20 8.02 -2.69 3.00
N MET A 21 7.33 -1.60 2.59
CA MET A 21 7.97 -0.31 2.34
C MET A 21 8.66 0.24 3.58
N ALA A 22 8.00 0.15 4.75
CA ALA A 22 8.58 0.62 6.01
C ALA A 22 9.85 -0.16 6.37
N SER A 23 9.81 -1.47 6.24
CA SER A 23 10.94 -2.36 6.50
C SER A 23 12.12 -2.06 5.57
N GLY A 24 11.87 -2.02 4.26
CA GLY A 24 12.92 -1.71 3.28
C GLY A 24 13.47 -0.30 3.41
N LYS A 25 12.64 0.71 3.69
CA LYS A 25 13.06 2.09 3.95
C LYS A 25 14.01 2.20 5.15
N LEU A 26 13.90 1.30 6.13
CA LEU A 26 14.80 1.20 7.28
C LEU A 26 16.05 0.37 7.00
N GLY A 27 16.23 -0.16 5.80
CA GLY A 27 17.42 -0.88 5.36
C GLY A 27 17.39 -2.39 5.64
N ALA A 28 16.27 -2.96 6.08
CA ALA A 28 16.16 -4.39 6.27
C ALA A 28 16.00 -5.12 4.91
N ASP A 29 16.68 -6.26 4.78
CA ASP A 29 16.46 -7.17 3.66
C ASP A 29 15.04 -7.76 3.74
N THR A 30 14.14 -7.27 2.89
CA THR A 30 12.70 -7.54 2.99
C THR A 30 12.19 -8.31 1.77
N LEU A 31 11.39 -9.35 2.04
CA LEU A 31 10.61 -10.09 1.04
C LEU A 31 9.12 -9.85 1.26
N LEU A 32 8.40 -9.47 0.21
CA LEU A 32 6.94 -9.44 0.19
C LEU A 32 6.40 -10.62 -0.61
N ILE A 33 5.58 -11.47 0.00
CA ILE A 33 4.97 -12.64 -0.63
C ILE A 33 3.49 -12.34 -0.95
N GLU A 34 3.08 -12.54 -2.20
CA GLU A 34 1.71 -12.30 -2.66
C GLU A 34 1.19 -13.51 -3.48
N LYS A 35 -0.03 -13.94 -3.17
CA LYS A 35 -0.67 -15.09 -3.86
C LYS A 35 -1.10 -14.77 -5.30
N ASN A 36 -1.45 -13.52 -5.57
CA ASN A 36 -1.83 -13.08 -6.91
C ASN A 36 -0.59 -12.67 -7.73
N GLY A 37 -0.79 -12.45 -9.03
CA GLY A 37 0.25 -11.90 -9.92
C GLY A 37 0.36 -10.37 -9.85
N PHE A 38 -0.29 -9.72 -8.89
CA PHE A 38 -0.31 -8.27 -8.71
C PHE A 38 -0.60 -7.88 -7.26
N LEU A 39 -0.19 -6.67 -6.89
CA LEU A 39 -0.38 -6.12 -5.54
C LEU A 39 -1.69 -5.34 -5.40
N GLY A 40 -2.02 -5.03 -4.15
CA GLY A 40 -3.09 -4.12 -3.76
C GLY A 40 -4.27 -4.76 -3.04
N GLY A 41 -4.45 -6.07 -3.12
CA GLY A 41 -5.50 -6.78 -2.38
C GLY A 41 -6.87 -6.12 -2.50
N ALA A 42 -7.42 -5.60 -1.39
CA ALA A 42 -8.71 -4.92 -1.37
C ALA A 42 -8.76 -3.69 -2.30
N ALA A 43 -7.65 -2.97 -2.43
CA ALA A 43 -7.59 -1.79 -3.29
C ALA A 43 -7.59 -2.13 -4.80
N THR A 44 -7.28 -3.37 -5.19
CA THR A 44 -7.17 -3.75 -6.60
C THR A 44 -8.04 -4.93 -6.97
N ALA A 45 -7.86 -6.09 -6.31
CA ALA A 45 -8.59 -7.31 -6.62
C ALA A 45 -10.07 -7.24 -6.23
N SER A 46 -10.40 -6.64 -5.09
CA SER A 46 -11.77 -6.57 -4.57
C SER A 46 -12.59 -5.38 -5.12
N VAL A 47 -12.00 -4.58 -6.02
CA VAL A 47 -12.71 -3.42 -6.64
C VAL A 47 -13.25 -2.44 -5.59
N LEU A 48 -12.62 -2.38 -4.41
CA LEU A 48 -12.98 -1.39 -3.41
C LEU A 48 -12.77 0.02 -3.98
N GLY A 49 -13.69 0.91 -3.70
CA GLY A 49 -13.72 2.27 -4.26
C GLY A 49 -12.59 3.16 -3.76
N PRO A 50 -12.87 4.25 -3.03
CA PRO A 50 -11.83 5.18 -2.62
C PRO A 50 -10.97 4.65 -1.46
N ILE A 51 -9.75 5.19 -1.33
CA ILE A 51 -8.96 5.09 -0.11
C ILE A 51 -9.55 6.09 0.90
N SER A 52 -9.86 5.63 2.11
CA SER A 52 -10.53 6.42 3.15
C SER A 52 -10.17 5.90 4.54
N PRO A 53 -10.25 6.75 5.56
CA PRO A 53 -9.94 8.18 5.57
C PRO A 53 -8.48 8.41 6.03
N PHE A 54 -7.83 9.48 5.55
CA PHE A 54 -6.54 9.95 6.10
C PHE A 54 -6.74 11.09 7.11
N HIS A 55 -7.95 11.66 7.14
CA HIS A 55 -8.30 12.76 8.01
C HIS A 55 -9.47 12.38 8.94
N TYR A 56 -9.44 12.94 10.12
CA TYR A 56 -10.58 12.99 11.02
C TYR A 56 -10.92 14.46 11.24
N LYS A 57 -12.07 14.91 10.77
CA LYS A 57 -12.44 16.32 10.67
C LYS A 57 -11.40 17.12 9.87
N ASP A 58 -10.76 18.10 10.47
CA ASP A 58 -9.73 18.93 9.83
C ASP A 58 -8.30 18.48 10.13
N GLU A 59 -8.12 17.41 10.91
CA GLU A 59 -6.82 16.89 11.29
C GLU A 59 -6.43 15.68 10.44
N GLN A 60 -5.22 15.70 9.86
CA GLN A 60 -4.66 14.54 9.18
C GLN A 60 -4.08 13.57 10.21
N VAL A 61 -4.68 12.40 10.33
CA VAL A 61 -4.29 11.37 11.31
C VAL A 61 -3.42 10.26 10.71
N ILE A 62 -3.43 10.08 9.38
CA ILE A 62 -2.57 9.13 8.68
C ILE A 62 -1.53 9.90 7.88
N ASN A 63 -0.25 9.68 8.23
CA ASN A 63 0.92 10.35 7.66
C ASN A 63 2.00 9.31 7.28
N GLY A 64 3.19 9.79 6.89
CA GLY A 64 4.35 8.95 6.56
C GLY A 64 4.17 8.16 5.27
N ILE A 65 4.58 6.90 5.26
CA ILE A 65 4.58 6.07 4.03
C ILE A 65 3.23 6.02 3.31
N PRO A 66 2.08 5.89 3.98
CA PRO A 66 0.79 5.97 3.30
C PRO A 66 0.55 7.31 2.60
N GLN A 67 1.00 8.41 3.20
CA GLN A 67 0.92 9.73 2.56
C GLN A 67 1.90 9.83 1.39
N ASP A 68 3.15 9.39 1.56
CA ASP A 68 4.15 9.35 0.48
C ASP A 68 3.61 8.56 -0.73
N PHE A 69 2.89 7.45 -0.46
CA PHE A 69 2.23 6.63 -1.49
C PHE A 69 1.12 7.40 -2.21
N MET A 70 0.25 8.08 -1.45
CA MET A 70 -0.83 8.89 -2.03
C MET A 70 -0.26 10.03 -2.89
N ASP A 71 0.77 10.71 -2.42
CA ASP A 71 1.45 11.78 -3.16
C ASP A 71 2.06 11.27 -4.47
N ARG A 72 2.65 10.07 -4.43
CA ARG A 72 3.15 9.41 -5.64
C ARG A 72 2.01 9.07 -6.59
N MET A 73 0.88 8.55 -6.09
CA MET A 73 -0.31 8.29 -6.90
C MET A 73 -0.83 9.54 -7.60
N VAL A 74 -0.87 10.69 -6.91
CA VAL A 74 -1.25 11.98 -7.50
C VAL A 74 -0.25 12.40 -8.58
N LYS A 75 1.04 12.30 -8.29
CA LYS A 75 2.11 12.63 -9.25
C LYS A 75 2.03 11.82 -10.53
N GLU A 76 1.68 10.55 -10.42
CA GLU A 76 1.52 9.62 -11.55
C GLU A 76 0.13 9.72 -12.23
N ALA A 77 -0.66 10.73 -11.89
CA ALA A 77 -2.04 10.92 -12.37
C ALA A 77 -2.95 9.70 -12.11
N GLY A 78 -2.66 8.97 -11.04
CA GLY A 78 -3.41 7.78 -10.62
C GLY A 78 -4.36 8.04 -9.46
N SER A 79 -4.41 9.26 -8.91
CA SER A 79 -5.33 9.62 -7.83
C SER A 79 -5.70 11.09 -7.86
N THR A 80 -6.87 11.38 -7.30
CA THR A 80 -7.34 12.78 -7.06
C THR A 80 -6.69 13.41 -5.82
N GLY A 81 -5.93 12.61 -5.04
CA GLY A 81 -5.52 13.00 -3.70
C GLY A 81 -6.68 13.03 -2.70
N HIS A 82 -6.46 13.63 -1.55
CA HIS A 82 -7.48 13.72 -0.50
C HIS A 82 -8.53 14.78 -0.83
N MET A 83 -9.76 14.34 -0.96
CA MET A 83 -10.93 15.19 -1.16
C MET A 83 -11.77 15.18 0.12
N LYS A 84 -12.12 16.34 0.65
CA LYS A 84 -13.07 16.43 1.76
C LYS A 84 -14.43 15.88 1.33
N THR A 85 -15.01 15.01 2.13
CA THR A 85 -16.35 14.51 1.89
C THR A 85 -17.37 15.49 2.46
N LEU A 86 -18.46 15.69 1.73
CA LEU A 86 -19.67 16.31 2.26
C LEU A 86 -20.43 15.20 3.00
N ASP A 87 -19.90 14.78 4.14
CA ASP A 87 -20.56 13.78 4.96
C ASP A 87 -21.69 14.43 5.78
N PRO A 88 -22.95 14.06 5.53
CA PRO A 88 -24.08 14.57 6.29
C PRO A 88 -24.04 14.16 7.79
N TYR A 89 -23.20 13.20 8.15
CA TYR A 89 -23.01 12.74 9.53
C TYR A 89 -21.84 13.42 10.24
N GLY A 90 -21.14 14.35 9.57
CA GLY A 90 -20.15 15.21 10.20
C GLY A 90 -18.83 14.54 10.59
N SER A 91 -18.50 13.40 10.01
CA SER A 91 -17.21 12.74 10.27
C SER A 91 -16.02 13.55 9.78
N GLY A 92 -16.24 14.43 8.79
CA GLY A 92 -15.18 15.27 8.22
C GLY A 92 -14.09 14.47 7.52
N ASP A 93 -14.42 13.27 7.09
CA ASP A 93 -13.47 12.33 6.49
C ASP A 93 -13.00 12.80 5.11
N SER A 94 -11.82 12.33 4.71
CA SER A 94 -11.33 12.50 3.35
C SER A 94 -11.43 11.21 2.57
N LEU A 95 -11.69 11.32 1.28
CA LEU A 95 -11.64 10.22 0.31
C LEU A 95 -10.60 10.52 -0.77
N GLY A 96 -9.84 9.51 -1.18
CA GLY A 96 -8.97 9.59 -2.33
C GLY A 96 -9.43 8.60 -3.40
N PHE A 97 -9.99 9.08 -4.51
CA PHE A 97 -10.27 8.23 -5.66
C PHE A 97 -8.99 7.90 -6.40
N TYR A 98 -8.89 6.71 -6.95
CA TYR A 98 -7.68 6.25 -7.60
C TYR A 98 -7.94 5.29 -8.76
N ASP A 99 -7.00 5.26 -9.68
CA ASP A 99 -6.88 4.25 -10.74
C ASP A 99 -6.18 3.00 -10.18
N ARG A 100 -6.78 1.84 -10.36
CA ARG A 100 -6.28 0.56 -9.82
C ARG A 100 -5.01 0.08 -10.50
N GLU A 101 -4.87 0.32 -11.80
CA GLU A 101 -3.66 -0.07 -12.52
C GLU A 101 -2.48 0.81 -12.12
N LYS A 102 -2.72 2.11 -11.94
CA LYS A 102 -1.73 3.02 -11.36
C LYS A 102 -1.35 2.65 -9.92
N TYR A 103 -2.33 2.21 -9.11
CA TYR A 103 -2.06 1.70 -7.76
C TYR A 103 -1.07 0.54 -7.79
N LYS A 104 -1.31 -0.47 -8.64
CA LYS A 104 -0.40 -1.62 -8.81
C LYS A 104 1.00 -1.17 -9.24
N TYR A 105 1.06 -0.27 -10.21
CA TYR A 105 2.31 0.27 -10.72
C TYR A 105 3.11 1.00 -9.64
N VAL A 106 2.48 1.96 -8.96
CA VAL A 106 3.12 2.76 -7.90
C VAL A 106 3.59 1.88 -6.74
N ALA A 107 2.79 0.87 -6.35
CA ALA A 107 3.17 -0.07 -5.31
C ALA A 107 4.47 -0.82 -5.67
N VAL A 108 4.57 -1.33 -6.89
CA VAL A 108 5.77 -2.06 -7.35
C VAL A 108 6.99 -1.13 -7.42
N GLU A 109 6.83 0.06 -7.97
CA GLU A 109 7.95 1.01 -8.10
C GLU A 109 8.47 1.45 -6.74
N MET A 110 7.60 1.82 -5.80
CA MET A 110 8.03 2.24 -4.47
C MET A 110 8.67 1.09 -3.66
N LEU A 111 8.15 -0.13 -3.77
CA LEU A 111 8.78 -1.29 -3.14
C LEU A 111 10.18 -1.53 -3.68
N LYS A 112 10.38 -1.44 -5.00
CA LYS A 112 11.70 -1.54 -5.62
C LYS A 112 12.65 -0.44 -5.18
N GLU A 113 12.18 0.82 -5.12
CA GLU A 113 12.95 1.96 -4.62
C GLU A 113 13.49 1.72 -3.20
N PHE A 114 12.73 1.02 -2.36
CA PHE A 114 13.14 0.65 -1.00
C PHE A 114 13.86 -0.72 -0.90
N GLY A 115 14.21 -1.33 -2.04
CA GLY A 115 14.98 -2.56 -2.07
C GLY A 115 14.22 -3.81 -1.64
N VAL A 116 12.88 -3.80 -1.70
CA VAL A 116 12.04 -4.93 -1.33
C VAL A 116 11.95 -5.93 -2.49
N ASP A 117 12.27 -7.19 -2.24
CA ASP A 117 11.99 -8.28 -3.17
C ASP A 117 10.50 -8.67 -3.12
N ILE A 118 9.93 -9.02 -4.27
CA ILE A 118 8.52 -9.42 -4.37
C ILE A 118 8.42 -10.81 -4.96
N LEU A 119 7.70 -11.71 -4.27
CA LEU A 119 7.41 -13.07 -4.72
C LEU A 119 5.91 -13.21 -4.99
N TYR A 120 5.55 -13.25 -6.25
CA TYR A 120 4.18 -13.46 -6.70
C TYR A 120 3.78 -14.93 -6.78
N HIS A 121 2.48 -15.20 -6.91
CA HIS A 121 1.90 -16.54 -7.05
C HIS A 121 2.34 -17.51 -5.96
N SER A 122 2.52 -17.00 -4.73
CA SER A 122 3.05 -17.75 -3.60
C SER A 122 2.23 -17.54 -2.35
N MET A 123 2.01 -18.62 -1.62
CA MET A 123 1.31 -18.63 -0.34
C MET A 123 2.19 -19.26 0.72
N ILE A 124 2.08 -18.79 1.95
CA ILE A 124 2.67 -19.46 3.11
C ILE A 124 1.75 -20.61 3.52
N ASP A 125 2.33 -21.77 3.73
CA ASP A 125 1.66 -22.95 4.25
C ASP A 125 1.83 -23.04 5.77
N SER A 126 3.07 -22.93 6.23
CA SER A 126 3.41 -23.02 7.66
C SER A 126 4.62 -22.16 8.01
N VAL A 127 4.80 -21.93 9.30
CA VAL A 127 5.98 -21.25 9.86
C VAL A 127 6.49 -22.11 11.02
N ASP A 128 7.75 -22.52 10.92
CA ASP A 128 8.44 -23.23 11.99
C ASP A 128 9.30 -22.23 12.77
N CYS A 129 9.19 -22.24 14.11
CA CYS A 129 9.91 -21.35 15.03
C CYS A 129 10.86 -22.16 15.94
#